data_509afd98c71a9439b29825b4ff6f0e7f
#
_entry.id   509afd98c71a9439b29825b4ff6f0e7f
#
_cell.length_a   1.000
_cell.length_b   1.000
_cell.length_c   1.000
_cell.angle_alpha   90.00
_cell.angle_beta   90.00
_cell.angle_gamma   90.00
#
_symmetry.space_group_name_H-M   'P 1'
#
loop_
_entity.id
_entity.type
_entity.pdbx_description
1 polymer ?
#
loop_
_entity_poly.entity_id
_entity_poly.type
_entity_poly.pdbx_seq_one_letter_code
_entity_poly.pdbx_strand_id
1 'polypeptide(L)'
;MMGRRSQRFNGRISTGAGCGKSVFARAESPAHTVHMNESRYLPHDATTKLNAKLMYWRGYGCAEISRQLDVPISTVVSWRDRDKWDKTSVARRINEQVDMRLSMLVAKEGKNAEDYNEIESLSKLLERTARIQRYESGGNEADLNPNVARRSKKHRERAKEKENAARITDDEIEVLRRAFLDNIYPHQRAWYEHSKRYEMRQYVKSRQIGATYYFAQEALITALTTGKNQIFISASKSQAHVFKSNIVAFVEKTIGKTLRGDHIKLGPETTLYFLGTNSNTAQSYSGDLYVDEYFWIPQFAKIQHVASGMTVHDDRRITYFSTPSTTTHEAYPLWTGQHFNKGRPKSEHINLDVSHAALKDGRLCEDGYFRQLITIEDAINSGFDRVTLEKLRIKFPPGQFENLLMCQFVNDTDSIFKMSELQRCMVDAWTVWQDYTPLAARPLGDVPVWIGYDPSRSQDDASLVVIAPPQVEGGVFRIIDKQSFNGLDFDSQARKIRDFCHMYNVVHIAIDATGIGQAVYDLVRQFFPRVRKILYSVEAKNEMVLKAKQLIAHARLQWDNGWTDIAHAFLTIHQAQTGSGRQVTYKASRTATTGHADLAWATMHALINDPLGQIDEAGFSGRRGFARSF
;
A
#
# COMPACT_ATOMS: atom_id res chain seq x y z
N MET A 1 2.93 -60.16 17.42
CA MET A 1 2.84 -61.12 16.33
C MET A 1 3.42 -60.46 15.12
N MET A 2 4.59 -60.77 14.75
CA MET A 2 5.11 -61.32 13.50
C MET A 2 4.83 -60.41 12.30
N GLY A 3 5.75 -59.96 11.51
CA GLY A 3 7.14 -60.30 11.26
C GLY A 3 7.62 -59.65 9.97
N ARG A 4 8.81 -59.12 10.00
CA ARG A 4 9.98 -59.22 9.09
C ARG A 4 9.72 -59.35 7.58
N ARG A 5 10.40 -58.60 6.68
CA ARG A 5 11.85 -58.60 6.28
C ARG A 5 12.05 -57.50 5.20
N SER A 6 12.93 -56.59 5.29
CA SER A 6 14.35 -56.46 4.90
C SER A 6 14.78 -57.17 3.61
N GLN A 7 15.28 -56.39 2.65
CA GLN A 7 16.52 -56.76 1.94
C GLN A 7 17.23 -55.53 1.39
N ARG A 8 18.46 -55.37 1.86
CA ARG A 8 19.54 -54.55 1.27
C ARG A 8 20.15 -55.33 0.10
N PHE A 9 20.69 -54.63 -0.90
CA PHE A 9 21.88 -55.13 -1.60
C PHE A 9 22.84 -54.00 -1.89
N ASN A 10 24.07 -54.20 -1.38
CA ASN A 10 25.32 -53.47 -1.65
C ASN A 10 26.05 -54.11 -2.84
N GLY A 11 26.94 -53.38 -3.48
CA GLY A 11 27.99 -53.88 -4.37
C GLY A 11 28.72 -52.72 -5.05
N ARG A 12 29.65 -52.16 -4.55
CA ARG A 12 31.14 -52.11 -4.48
C ARG A 12 31.82 -52.36 -5.84
N ILE A 13 32.51 -51.29 -6.33
CA ILE A 13 33.93 -51.03 -6.58
C ILE A 13 34.68 -52.08 -7.42
N SER A 14 35.35 -51.64 -8.52
CA SER A 14 36.79 -51.87 -8.67
C SER A 14 37.43 -50.97 -9.74
N THR A 15 38.52 -50.42 -9.37
CA THR A 15 39.63 -49.76 -10.04
C THR A 15 40.39 -50.71 -10.95
N GLY A 16 41.07 -50.18 -11.99
CA GLY A 16 42.08 -50.88 -12.75
C GLY A 16 42.77 -50.03 -13.76
N ALA A 17 43.92 -49.52 -13.43
CA ALA A 17 44.92 -48.93 -14.33
C ALA A 17 45.70 -50.00 -15.08
N GLY A 18 46.21 -49.68 -16.25
CA GLY A 18 47.15 -50.57 -16.92
C GLY A 18 47.68 -50.03 -18.23
N CYS A 19 48.89 -49.56 -18.19
CA CYS A 19 49.85 -49.11 -19.21
C CYS A 19 50.30 -50.31 -20.05
N GLY A 20 50.68 -50.09 -21.33
CA GLY A 20 51.41 -51.09 -22.11
C GLY A 20 51.71 -50.70 -23.56
N LYS A 21 52.92 -50.52 -23.82
CA LYS A 21 53.63 -50.10 -25.05
C LYS A 21 53.74 -51.20 -26.13
N SER A 22 53.93 -50.70 -27.40
CA SER A 22 54.89 -51.20 -28.43
C SER A 22 54.47 -52.47 -29.19
N VAL A 23 54.76 -52.72 -30.46
CA VAL A 23 55.90 -52.54 -31.34
C VAL A 23 55.57 -53.13 -32.75
N PHE A 24 56.03 -52.53 -33.79
CA PHE A 24 56.41 -52.95 -35.14
C PHE A 24 55.89 -54.27 -35.76
N ALA A 25 55.47 -54.21 -37.04
CA ALA A 25 56.11 -55.01 -38.13
C ALA A 25 55.69 -54.53 -39.52
N ARG A 26 56.68 -54.41 -40.41
CA ARG A 26 56.65 -54.16 -41.86
C ARG A 26 56.14 -55.40 -42.61
N ALA A 27 55.50 -55.19 -43.75
CA ALA A 27 55.62 -56.09 -44.92
C ALA A 27 55.35 -55.31 -46.23
N GLU A 28 56.19 -55.56 -47.20
CA GLU A 28 56.35 -54.90 -48.50
C GLU A 28 55.38 -55.46 -49.56
N SER A 29 54.96 -54.57 -50.44
CA SER A 29 54.78 -54.60 -51.95
C SER A 29 54.15 -55.79 -52.67
N PRO A 30 53.54 -55.67 -53.91
CA PRO A 30 54.12 -54.90 -55.01
C PRO A 30 53.15 -54.08 -55.90
N ALA A 31 53.78 -53.29 -56.79
CA ALA A 31 53.26 -52.37 -57.73
C ALA A 31 52.26 -52.88 -58.76
N HIS A 32 51.23 -52.08 -59.02
CA HIS A 32 50.57 -52.04 -60.36
C HIS A 32 50.42 -50.55 -60.75
N THR A 33 51.09 -50.26 -61.86
CA THR A 33 51.09 -49.00 -62.58
C THR A 33 49.73 -48.84 -63.29
N VAL A 34 48.99 -47.80 -62.86
CA VAL A 34 47.85 -47.28 -63.61
C VAL A 34 48.08 -45.80 -63.84
N HIS A 35 48.20 -45.40 -65.07
CA HIS A 35 48.19 -44.01 -65.50
C HIS A 35 46.95 -43.29 -65.02
N MET A 36 47.08 -42.37 -64.13
CA MET A 36 46.03 -41.44 -63.73
C MET A 36 46.43 -40.01 -64.09
N ASN A 37 45.57 -39.44 -64.84
CA ASN A 37 45.53 -38.05 -65.27
C ASN A 37 45.59 -37.14 -64.06
N GLU A 38 46.70 -36.45 -63.85
CA GLU A 38 46.83 -35.44 -62.79
C GLU A 38 46.08 -34.17 -63.17
N SER A 39 44.79 -34.10 -62.79
CA SER A 39 44.13 -32.82 -62.67
C SER A 39 44.39 -32.31 -61.25
N ARG A 40 45.21 -31.27 -61.15
CA ARG A 40 45.60 -30.57 -59.93
C ARG A 40 44.39 -30.05 -59.18
N TYR A 41 43.91 -30.72 -58.13
CA TYR A 41 43.12 -30.11 -57.08
C TYR A 41 44.06 -29.63 -55.96
N LEU A 42 44.57 -28.41 -56.07
CA LEU A 42 45.10 -27.70 -54.92
C LEU A 42 43.95 -27.42 -53.99
N PRO A 43 44.04 -27.76 -52.67
CA PRO A 43 43.01 -27.38 -51.72
C PRO A 43 42.94 -25.85 -51.70
N HIS A 44 41.76 -25.29 -52.02
CA HIS A 44 41.55 -23.85 -51.93
C HIS A 44 41.92 -23.36 -50.50
N ASP A 45 42.69 -22.29 -50.44
CA ASP A 45 43.14 -21.65 -49.19
C ASP A 45 41.94 -21.33 -48.28
N ALA A 46 42.14 -21.44 -46.98
CA ALA A 46 41.15 -21.12 -45.95
C ALA A 46 40.59 -19.69 -46.09
N THR A 47 41.41 -18.76 -46.57
CA THR A 47 41.05 -17.38 -46.87
C THR A 47 40.03 -17.28 -48.00
N THR A 48 40.18 -18.08 -49.09
CA THR A 48 39.27 -18.12 -50.22
C THR A 48 37.88 -18.64 -49.76
N LYS A 49 37.85 -19.68 -48.95
CA LYS A 49 36.59 -20.21 -48.36
C LYS A 49 35.89 -19.18 -47.45
N LEU A 50 36.66 -18.44 -46.65
CA LEU A 50 36.15 -17.39 -45.78
C LEU A 50 35.55 -16.23 -46.60
N ASN A 51 36.25 -15.81 -47.64
CA ASN A 51 35.78 -14.77 -48.56
C ASN A 51 34.47 -15.20 -49.24
N ALA A 52 34.37 -16.44 -49.71
CA ALA A 52 33.13 -17.00 -50.29
C ALA A 52 31.98 -16.94 -49.29
N LYS A 53 32.21 -17.29 -48.04
CA LYS A 53 31.22 -17.23 -46.95
C LYS A 53 30.72 -15.81 -46.69
N LEU A 54 31.65 -14.84 -46.62
CA LEU A 54 31.29 -13.43 -46.42
C LEU A 54 30.50 -12.85 -47.59
N MET A 55 30.86 -13.19 -48.84
CA MET A 55 30.12 -12.79 -50.02
C MET A 55 28.68 -13.38 -49.99
N TYR A 56 28.52 -14.65 -49.61
CA TYR A 56 27.20 -15.30 -49.46
C TYR A 56 26.35 -14.53 -48.43
N TRP A 57 26.89 -14.14 -47.30
CA TRP A 57 26.16 -13.36 -46.27
C TRP A 57 25.85 -11.92 -46.68
N ARG A 58 26.57 -11.38 -47.69
CA ARG A 58 26.26 -10.11 -48.34
C ARG A 58 25.18 -10.21 -49.40
N GLY A 59 24.71 -11.43 -49.68
CA GLY A 59 23.60 -11.67 -50.63
C GLY A 59 24.04 -12.15 -52.02
N TYR A 60 25.34 -12.41 -52.25
CA TYR A 60 25.83 -12.95 -53.51
C TYR A 60 25.42 -14.41 -53.69
N GLY A 61 24.93 -14.79 -54.90
CA GLY A 61 24.58 -16.17 -55.20
C GLY A 61 25.83 -17.06 -55.43
N CYS A 62 25.71 -18.36 -55.15
CA CYS A 62 26.86 -19.29 -55.30
C CYS A 62 27.50 -19.25 -56.69
N ALA A 63 26.74 -19.02 -57.76
CA ALA A 63 27.28 -18.88 -59.13
C ALA A 63 28.07 -17.61 -59.33
N GLU A 64 27.73 -16.54 -58.66
CA GLU A 64 28.44 -15.27 -58.70
C GLU A 64 29.75 -15.33 -57.90
N ILE A 65 29.68 -15.93 -56.69
CA ILE A 65 30.85 -16.19 -55.85
C ILE A 65 31.86 -17.06 -56.57
N SER A 66 31.38 -18.10 -57.26
CA SER A 66 32.19 -18.98 -58.10
C SER A 66 32.99 -18.20 -59.17
N ARG A 67 32.33 -17.26 -59.87
CA ARG A 67 32.96 -16.43 -60.90
C ARG A 67 33.98 -15.40 -60.32
N GLN A 68 33.68 -14.82 -59.19
CA GLN A 68 34.53 -13.78 -58.60
C GLN A 68 35.77 -14.34 -57.92
N LEU A 69 35.68 -15.54 -57.36
CA LEU A 69 36.78 -16.17 -56.62
C LEU A 69 37.51 -17.25 -57.43
N ASP A 70 37.10 -17.48 -58.67
CA ASP A 70 37.64 -18.54 -59.57
C ASP A 70 37.61 -19.93 -58.89
N VAL A 71 36.49 -20.25 -58.25
CA VAL A 71 36.29 -21.51 -57.54
C VAL A 71 35.10 -22.26 -58.16
N PRO A 72 35.18 -23.55 -58.39
CA PRO A 72 34.09 -24.32 -58.97
C PRO A 72 32.79 -24.14 -58.15
N ILE A 73 31.66 -23.92 -58.82
CA ILE A 73 30.37 -23.69 -58.17
C ILE A 73 29.98 -24.85 -57.24
N SER A 74 30.31 -26.09 -57.58
CA SER A 74 30.09 -27.26 -56.74
C SER A 74 30.86 -27.19 -55.41
N THR A 75 32.03 -26.60 -55.44
CA THR A 75 32.87 -26.37 -54.22
C THR A 75 32.22 -25.32 -53.33
N VAL A 76 31.75 -24.21 -53.88
CA VAL A 76 31.06 -23.15 -53.15
C VAL A 76 29.75 -23.67 -52.50
N VAL A 77 28.96 -24.44 -53.27
CA VAL A 77 27.74 -25.07 -52.76
C VAL A 77 28.07 -26.08 -51.67
N SER A 78 29.10 -26.92 -51.84
CA SER A 78 29.55 -27.87 -50.81
C SER A 78 29.96 -27.18 -49.52
N TRP A 79 30.69 -26.03 -49.60
CA TRP A 79 31.05 -25.24 -48.44
C TRP A 79 29.83 -24.66 -47.72
N ARG A 80 28.85 -24.08 -48.49
CA ARG A 80 27.62 -23.53 -47.95
C ARG A 80 26.84 -24.59 -47.16
N ASP A 81 26.64 -25.75 -47.74
CA ASP A 81 25.79 -26.81 -47.17
C ASP A 81 26.47 -27.50 -45.98
N ARG A 82 27.78 -27.79 -46.07
CA ARG A 82 28.54 -28.40 -44.99
C ARG A 82 28.63 -27.49 -43.79
N ASP A 83 28.91 -26.20 -43.98
CA ASP A 83 29.11 -25.22 -42.91
C ASP A 83 27.81 -24.48 -42.58
N LYS A 84 26.66 -24.86 -43.21
CA LYS A 84 25.32 -24.33 -42.93
C LYS A 84 25.24 -22.81 -42.91
N TRP A 85 25.77 -22.14 -43.96
CA TRP A 85 25.89 -20.68 -44.01
C TRP A 85 24.53 -19.97 -43.90
N ASP A 86 23.45 -20.57 -44.45
CA ASP A 86 22.07 -20.12 -44.41
C ASP A 86 21.44 -20.19 -43.00
N LYS A 87 21.89 -21.12 -42.15
CA LYS A 87 21.39 -21.34 -40.78
C LYS A 87 22.19 -20.64 -39.71
N THR A 88 23.21 -19.84 -40.07
CA THR A 88 24.06 -19.13 -39.12
C THR A 88 23.29 -17.93 -38.53
N SER A 89 23.22 -17.84 -37.20
CA SER A 89 22.56 -16.71 -36.51
C SER A 89 23.23 -15.36 -36.83
N VAL A 90 22.46 -14.27 -36.75
CA VAL A 90 22.94 -12.92 -37.01
C VAL A 90 24.13 -12.57 -36.11
N ALA A 91 24.02 -12.92 -34.83
CA ALA A 91 25.10 -12.67 -33.85
C ALA A 91 26.39 -13.37 -34.24
N ARG A 92 26.34 -14.61 -34.71
CA ARG A 92 27.51 -15.36 -35.17
C ARG A 92 28.11 -14.79 -36.48
N ARG A 93 27.28 -14.31 -37.43
CA ARG A 93 27.75 -13.63 -38.64
C ARG A 93 28.49 -12.36 -38.33
N ILE A 94 27.97 -11.56 -37.37
CA ILE A 94 28.63 -10.33 -36.90
C ILE A 94 29.95 -10.66 -36.22
N ASN A 95 30.01 -11.65 -35.35
CA ASN A 95 31.25 -12.04 -34.66
C ASN A 95 32.35 -12.46 -35.65
N GLU A 96 32.07 -13.31 -36.63
CA GLU A 96 33.07 -13.75 -37.63
C GLU A 96 33.58 -12.58 -38.47
N GLN A 97 32.76 -11.57 -38.76
CA GLN A 97 33.20 -10.37 -39.48
C GLN A 97 34.07 -9.45 -38.58
N VAL A 98 33.68 -9.27 -37.33
CA VAL A 98 34.41 -8.44 -36.37
C VAL A 98 35.73 -9.07 -36.02
N ASP A 99 35.80 -10.40 -35.79
CA ASP A 99 37.05 -11.12 -35.53
C ASP A 99 38.07 -10.94 -36.66
N MET A 100 37.62 -11.06 -37.93
CA MET A 100 38.50 -10.88 -39.07
C MET A 100 39.01 -9.44 -39.16
N ARG A 101 38.13 -8.43 -39.03
CA ARG A 101 38.54 -7.02 -39.09
C ARG A 101 39.48 -6.65 -37.93
N LEU A 102 39.16 -7.14 -36.73
CA LEU A 102 40.00 -6.93 -35.54
C LEU A 102 41.39 -7.58 -35.72
N SER A 103 41.43 -8.80 -36.24
CA SER A 103 42.70 -9.49 -36.52
C SER A 103 43.58 -8.74 -37.54
N MET A 104 42.96 -8.19 -38.61
CA MET A 104 43.66 -7.35 -39.58
C MET A 104 44.23 -6.06 -38.95
N LEU A 105 43.43 -5.38 -38.12
CA LEU A 105 43.85 -4.16 -37.44
C LEU A 105 44.94 -4.44 -36.40
N VAL A 106 44.84 -5.56 -35.68
CA VAL A 106 45.87 -5.96 -34.70
C VAL A 106 47.18 -6.30 -35.40
N ALA A 107 47.15 -6.95 -36.58
CA ALA A 107 48.35 -7.30 -37.37
C ALA A 107 48.95 -6.13 -38.16
N LYS A 108 48.24 -5.01 -38.31
CA LYS A 108 48.71 -3.83 -39.07
C LYS A 108 49.94 -3.23 -38.38
N GLU A 109 51.04 -3.03 -39.14
CA GLU A 109 52.17 -2.28 -38.69
C GLU A 109 51.93 -0.76 -38.86
N GLY A 110 52.38 0.08 -37.93
CA GLY A 110 52.22 1.54 -38.01
C GLY A 110 50.78 2.00 -37.83
N LYS A 111 50.10 1.54 -36.75
CA LYS A 111 48.74 1.93 -36.40
C LYS A 111 48.62 3.42 -36.08
N ASN A 112 47.55 4.05 -36.59
CA ASN A 112 47.18 5.44 -36.27
C ASN A 112 46.09 5.49 -35.17
N ALA A 113 45.72 6.70 -34.75
CA ALA A 113 44.68 6.90 -33.70
C ALA A 113 43.30 6.35 -34.09
N GLU A 114 42.98 6.38 -35.38
CA GLU A 114 41.69 5.85 -35.89
C GLU A 114 41.67 4.32 -35.81
N ASP A 115 42.80 3.64 -36.10
CA ASP A 115 42.93 2.19 -35.96
C ASP A 115 42.72 1.75 -34.49
N TYR A 116 43.26 2.48 -33.53
CA TYR A 116 43.04 2.19 -32.10
C TYR A 116 41.57 2.41 -31.66
N ASN A 117 40.93 3.46 -32.15
CA ASN A 117 39.53 3.72 -31.90
C ASN A 117 38.62 2.64 -32.51
N GLU A 118 38.96 2.17 -33.75
CA GLU A 118 38.23 1.09 -34.39
C GLU A 118 38.44 -0.23 -33.62
N ILE A 119 39.64 -0.57 -33.19
CA ILE A 119 39.95 -1.73 -32.34
C ILE A 119 39.10 -1.70 -31.07
N GLU A 120 39.01 -0.56 -30.37
CA GLU A 120 38.23 -0.42 -29.17
C GLU A 120 36.71 -0.62 -29.44
N SER A 121 36.22 -0.05 -30.53
CA SER A 121 34.81 -0.17 -30.95
C SER A 121 34.42 -1.60 -31.31
N LEU A 122 35.29 -2.31 -32.07
CA LEU A 122 35.09 -3.70 -32.45
C LEU A 122 35.18 -4.64 -31.24
N SER A 123 36.11 -4.37 -30.29
CA SER A 123 36.20 -5.14 -29.04
C SER A 123 34.92 -5.01 -28.18
N LYS A 124 34.37 -3.79 -28.08
CA LYS A 124 33.06 -3.57 -27.42
C LYS A 124 31.91 -4.29 -28.13
N LEU A 125 31.97 -4.37 -29.47
CA LEU A 125 30.94 -5.10 -30.23
C LEU A 125 31.05 -6.61 -30.00
N LEU A 126 32.25 -7.18 -29.93
CA LEU A 126 32.43 -8.60 -29.58
C LEU A 126 31.92 -8.92 -28.19
N GLU A 127 32.16 -8.08 -27.20
CA GLU A 127 31.60 -8.25 -25.85
C GLU A 127 30.09 -8.27 -25.87
N ARG A 128 29.46 -7.35 -26.62
CA ARG A 128 27.98 -7.28 -26.73
C ARG A 128 27.40 -8.51 -27.43
N THR A 129 28.03 -8.97 -28.51
CA THR A 129 27.55 -10.15 -29.23
C THR A 129 27.78 -11.44 -28.46
N ALA A 130 28.86 -11.56 -27.68
CA ALA A 130 29.04 -12.67 -26.74
C ALA A 130 27.94 -12.72 -25.67
N ARG A 131 27.49 -11.57 -25.15
CA ARG A 131 26.35 -11.50 -24.25
C ARG A 131 25.06 -11.99 -24.93
N ILE A 132 24.77 -11.54 -26.15
CA ILE A 132 23.60 -11.97 -26.92
C ILE A 132 23.62 -13.47 -27.13
N GLN A 133 24.73 -14.04 -27.57
CA GLN A 133 24.88 -15.48 -27.76
C GLN A 133 24.66 -16.29 -26.48
N ARG A 134 25.11 -15.75 -25.33
CA ARG A 134 24.90 -16.38 -24.04
C ARG A 134 23.42 -16.40 -23.65
N TYR A 135 22.72 -15.28 -23.88
CA TYR A 135 21.25 -15.22 -23.65
C TYR A 135 20.48 -16.16 -24.60
N GLU A 136 20.85 -16.21 -25.88
CA GLU A 136 20.25 -17.14 -26.87
C GLU A 136 20.47 -18.62 -26.48
N SER A 137 21.57 -18.92 -25.78
CA SER A 137 21.88 -20.28 -25.30
C SER A 137 21.31 -20.59 -23.90
N GLY A 138 20.43 -19.72 -23.36
CA GLY A 138 19.77 -19.91 -22.06
C GLY A 138 20.63 -19.57 -20.85
N GLY A 139 21.77 -18.90 -21.01
CA GLY A 139 22.60 -18.41 -19.93
C GLY A 139 22.23 -17.01 -19.43
N ASN A 140 22.87 -16.57 -18.38
CA ASN A 140 22.67 -15.23 -17.80
C ASN A 140 23.99 -14.48 -17.61
N GLU A 141 23.93 -13.22 -17.18
CA GLU A 141 25.11 -12.37 -17.03
C GLU A 141 26.11 -12.86 -15.96
N ALA A 142 25.64 -13.61 -14.97
CA ALA A 142 26.48 -14.20 -13.95
C ALA A 142 27.47 -15.23 -14.50
N ASP A 143 27.15 -15.86 -15.65
CA ASP A 143 28.00 -16.84 -16.32
C ASP A 143 29.16 -16.19 -17.08
N LEU A 144 29.02 -14.91 -17.43
CA LEU A 144 30.04 -14.14 -18.14
C LEU A 144 31.03 -13.44 -17.20
N ASN A 145 30.60 -13.19 -15.96
CA ASN A 145 31.42 -12.51 -14.96
C ASN A 145 31.40 -13.25 -13.61
N PRO A 146 32.45 -14.00 -13.27
CA PRO A 146 32.57 -14.73 -12.02
C PRO A 146 32.38 -13.87 -10.75
N ASN A 147 32.66 -12.57 -10.84
CA ASN A 147 32.47 -11.65 -9.72
C ASN A 147 30.98 -11.33 -9.50
N VAL A 148 30.17 -11.30 -10.57
CA VAL A 148 28.71 -11.14 -10.48
C VAL A 148 28.10 -12.40 -9.86
N ALA A 149 28.53 -13.58 -10.28
CA ALA A 149 28.10 -14.85 -9.68
C ALA A 149 28.45 -14.94 -8.19
N ARG A 150 29.68 -14.54 -7.81
CA ARG A 150 30.11 -14.47 -6.39
C ARG A 150 29.29 -13.48 -5.58
N ARG A 151 29.04 -12.27 -6.13
CA ARG A 151 28.21 -11.24 -5.46
C ARG A 151 26.78 -11.73 -5.30
N SER A 152 26.19 -12.35 -6.32
CA SER A 152 24.83 -12.89 -6.30
C SER A 152 24.73 -14.02 -5.26
N LYS A 153 25.69 -14.96 -5.19
CA LYS A 153 25.74 -16.02 -4.19
C LYS A 153 25.87 -15.45 -2.77
N LYS A 154 26.80 -14.54 -2.54
CA LYS A 154 27.00 -13.85 -1.24
C LYS A 154 25.78 -13.03 -0.83
N HIS A 155 25.07 -12.44 -1.80
CA HIS A 155 23.83 -11.70 -1.53
C HIS A 155 22.69 -12.65 -1.14
N ARG A 156 22.58 -13.81 -1.79
CA ARG A 156 21.61 -14.87 -1.44
C ARG A 156 21.92 -15.50 -0.05
N GLU A 157 23.15 -15.75 0.24
CA GLU A 157 23.59 -16.28 1.56
C GLU A 157 23.29 -15.25 2.66
N ARG A 158 23.65 -13.99 2.48
CA ARG A 158 23.30 -12.90 3.41
C ARG A 158 21.80 -12.66 3.54
N ALA A 159 21.04 -12.84 2.46
CA ALA A 159 19.58 -12.74 2.51
C ALA A 159 18.99 -13.89 3.34
N LYS A 160 19.47 -15.14 3.15
CA LYS A 160 19.08 -16.31 3.95
C LYS A 160 19.50 -16.18 5.43
N GLU A 161 20.70 -15.67 5.70
CA GLU A 161 21.14 -15.39 7.07
C GLU A 161 20.26 -14.35 7.75
N LYS A 162 19.90 -13.26 7.03
CA LYS A 162 18.97 -12.24 7.53
C LYS A 162 17.55 -12.78 7.72
N GLU A 163 17.09 -13.65 6.83
CA GLU A 163 15.79 -14.31 6.92
C GLU A 163 15.75 -15.27 8.11
N ASN A 164 16.80 -16.06 8.32
CA ASN A 164 16.94 -16.94 9.49
C ASN A 164 17.06 -16.15 10.80
N ALA A 165 17.81 -15.05 10.81
CA ALA A 165 17.93 -14.18 11.98
C ALA A 165 16.62 -13.44 12.33
N ALA A 166 15.76 -13.20 11.33
CA ALA A 166 14.44 -12.59 11.53
C ALA A 166 13.37 -13.62 11.97
N ARG A 167 13.62 -14.91 11.82
CA ARG A 167 12.67 -15.95 12.20
C ARG A 167 12.52 -16.01 13.72
N ILE A 168 11.29 -15.95 14.18
CA ILE A 168 10.92 -16.07 15.60
C ILE A 168 10.98 -17.57 15.96
N THR A 169 11.71 -17.91 17.02
CA THR A 169 11.85 -19.30 17.52
C THR A 169 10.71 -19.66 18.46
N ASP A 170 10.51 -20.95 18.73
CA ASP A 170 9.44 -21.43 19.62
C ASP A 170 9.60 -20.87 21.05
N ASP A 171 10.82 -20.74 21.55
CA ASP A 171 11.09 -20.12 22.86
C ASP A 171 10.70 -18.63 22.85
N GLU A 172 11.02 -17.92 21.76
CA GLU A 172 10.65 -16.52 21.61
C GLU A 172 9.12 -16.34 21.47
N ILE A 173 8.43 -17.30 20.83
CA ILE A 173 6.95 -17.32 20.76
C ILE A 173 6.37 -17.42 22.17
N GLU A 174 6.92 -18.27 23.01
CA GLU A 174 6.45 -18.39 24.39
C GLU A 174 6.73 -17.12 25.22
N VAL A 175 7.88 -16.46 25.01
CA VAL A 175 8.19 -15.17 25.63
C VAL A 175 7.19 -14.08 25.19
N LEU A 176 6.89 -14.01 23.89
CA LEU A 176 5.89 -13.09 23.34
C LEU A 176 4.49 -13.38 23.91
N ARG A 177 4.11 -14.67 23.99
CA ARG A 177 2.81 -15.07 24.52
C ARG A 177 2.65 -14.67 26.00
N ARG A 178 3.67 -14.87 26.81
CA ARG A 178 3.66 -14.44 28.23
C ARG A 178 3.57 -12.92 28.33
N ALA A 179 4.43 -12.21 27.61
CA ALA A 179 4.40 -10.75 27.60
C ALA A 179 3.05 -10.18 27.17
N PHE A 180 2.38 -10.81 26.20
CA PHE A 180 1.02 -10.45 25.80
C PHE A 180 0.03 -10.66 26.95
N LEU A 181 0.00 -11.85 27.56
CA LEU A 181 -0.95 -12.20 28.62
C LEU A 181 -0.75 -11.39 29.91
N ASP A 182 0.49 -11.00 30.20
CA ASP A 182 0.82 -10.20 31.40
C ASP A 182 0.44 -8.71 31.25
N ASN A 183 0.33 -8.22 30.00
CA ASN A 183 0.09 -6.80 29.73
C ASN A 183 -1.35 -6.46 29.29
N ILE A 184 -2.25 -7.42 29.26
CA ILE A 184 -3.66 -7.18 28.87
C ILE A 184 -4.53 -6.87 30.09
N TYR A 185 -5.45 -5.91 29.90
CA TYR A 185 -6.45 -5.55 30.88
C TYR A 185 -7.53 -6.63 31.06
N PRO A 186 -8.28 -6.65 32.18
CA PRO A 186 -9.29 -7.66 32.41
C PRO A 186 -10.34 -7.77 31.32
N HIS A 187 -10.82 -6.66 30.75
CA HIS A 187 -11.73 -6.69 29.60
C HIS A 187 -11.08 -7.30 28.34
N GLN A 188 -9.79 -7.04 28.12
CA GLN A 188 -9.04 -7.65 27.00
C GLN A 188 -8.77 -9.14 27.24
N ARG A 189 -8.61 -9.54 28.51
CA ARG A 189 -8.52 -10.97 28.89
C ARG A 189 -9.83 -11.69 28.58
N ALA A 190 -10.97 -11.08 28.81
CA ALA A 190 -12.25 -11.61 28.38
C ALA A 190 -12.30 -11.78 26.84
N TRP A 191 -11.83 -10.81 26.06
CA TRP A 191 -11.72 -10.94 24.60
C TRP A 191 -10.82 -12.10 24.16
N TYR A 192 -9.71 -12.34 24.89
CA TYR A 192 -8.85 -13.50 24.64
C TYR A 192 -9.56 -14.83 24.89
N GLU A 193 -10.36 -14.94 25.94
CA GLU A 193 -11.17 -16.13 26.17
C GLU A 193 -12.29 -16.29 25.12
N HIS A 194 -12.88 -15.19 24.66
CA HIS A 194 -13.85 -15.21 23.56
C HIS A 194 -13.20 -15.69 22.25
N SER A 195 -11.93 -15.33 22.00
CA SER A 195 -11.21 -15.75 20.80
C SER A 195 -10.99 -17.26 20.70
N LYS A 196 -11.01 -17.96 21.81
CA LYS A 196 -10.88 -19.43 21.85
C LYS A 196 -12.19 -20.16 21.60
N ARG A 197 -13.34 -19.46 21.76
CA ARG A 197 -14.67 -20.07 21.76
C ARG A 197 -15.51 -19.70 20.55
N TYR A 198 -15.30 -18.51 20.00
CA TYR A 198 -16.18 -17.94 18.97
C TYR A 198 -15.38 -17.54 17.74
N GLU A 199 -15.80 -18.04 16.60
CA GLU A 199 -15.18 -17.76 15.30
C GLU A 199 -15.65 -16.43 14.74
N MET A 200 -16.93 -16.09 14.92
CA MET A 200 -17.54 -14.85 14.46
C MET A 200 -17.79 -13.91 15.65
N ARG A 201 -17.07 -12.81 15.71
CA ARG A 201 -17.11 -11.87 16.85
C ARG A 201 -17.40 -10.45 16.38
N GLN A 202 -18.28 -9.76 17.10
CA GLN A 202 -18.57 -8.33 16.89
C GLN A 202 -18.46 -7.57 18.21
N TYR A 203 -17.67 -6.49 18.19
CA TYR A 203 -17.47 -5.62 19.34
C TYR A 203 -17.84 -4.19 19.00
N VAL A 204 -18.82 -3.62 19.70
CA VAL A 204 -18.99 -2.17 19.79
C VAL A 204 -18.25 -1.73 21.04
N LYS A 205 -17.27 -0.88 20.86
CA LYS A 205 -16.29 -0.57 21.90
C LYS A 205 -16.11 0.92 22.08
N SER A 206 -15.80 1.34 23.30
CA SER A 206 -15.36 2.69 23.59
C SER A 206 -14.07 3.02 22.85
N ARG A 207 -13.88 4.29 22.54
CA ARG A 207 -12.62 4.81 22.04
C ARG A 207 -11.53 4.71 23.13
N GLN A 208 -10.27 4.48 22.73
CA GLN A 208 -9.07 4.48 23.58
C GLN A 208 -9.00 3.41 24.70
N ILE A 209 -9.75 2.34 24.64
CA ILE A 209 -9.64 1.20 25.56
C ILE A 209 -8.59 0.14 25.12
N GLY A 210 -7.71 0.51 24.18
CA GLY A 210 -6.61 -0.33 23.74
C GLY A 210 -6.98 -1.46 22.77
N ALA A 211 -8.13 -1.41 22.09
CA ALA A 211 -8.59 -2.49 21.20
C ALA A 211 -7.62 -2.76 20.04
N THR A 212 -7.17 -1.73 19.31
CA THR A 212 -6.22 -1.88 18.20
C THR A 212 -4.90 -2.49 18.64
N TYR A 213 -4.41 -2.07 19.82
CA TYR A 213 -3.19 -2.64 20.43
C TYR A 213 -3.37 -4.12 20.81
N TYR A 214 -4.51 -4.45 21.41
CA TYR A 214 -4.85 -5.81 21.82
C TYR A 214 -5.00 -6.74 20.61
N PHE A 215 -5.83 -6.39 19.62
CA PHE A 215 -6.07 -7.24 18.45
C PHE A 215 -4.84 -7.41 17.57
N ALA A 216 -3.94 -6.41 17.54
CA ALA A 216 -2.64 -6.55 16.88
C ALA A 216 -1.79 -7.66 17.51
N GLN A 217 -1.75 -7.73 18.83
CA GLN A 217 -1.01 -8.76 19.55
C GLN A 217 -1.71 -10.13 19.55
N GLU A 218 -3.05 -10.18 19.72
CA GLU A 218 -3.84 -11.41 19.58
C GLU A 218 -3.57 -12.06 18.22
N ALA A 219 -3.61 -11.29 17.15
CA ALA A 219 -3.36 -11.79 15.80
C ALA A 219 -1.92 -12.29 15.61
N LEU A 220 -0.92 -11.56 16.12
CA LEU A 220 0.47 -11.99 16.07
C LEU A 220 0.66 -13.34 16.77
N ILE A 221 0.18 -13.47 18.01
CA ILE A 221 0.29 -14.72 18.78
C ILE A 221 -0.47 -15.85 18.07
N THR A 222 -1.66 -15.56 17.53
CA THR A 222 -2.43 -16.54 16.76
C THR A 222 -1.66 -16.99 15.52
N ALA A 223 -1.08 -16.07 14.75
CA ALA A 223 -0.28 -16.39 13.57
C ALA A 223 0.91 -17.30 13.91
N LEU A 224 1.63 -16.95 14.97
CA LEU A 224 2.82 -17.69 15.41
C LEU A 224 2.48 -19.10 15.96
N THR A 225 1.33 -19.27 16.59
CA THR A 225 0.92 -20.54 17.20
C THR A 225 0.17 -21.46 16.25
N THR A 226 -0.60 -20.91 15.30
CA THR A 226 -1.46 -21.69 14.39
C THR A 226 -0.92 -21.80 12.97
N GLY A 227 0.04 -20.96 12.59
CA GLY A 227 0.52 -20.86 11.22
C GLY A 227 -0.46 -20.21 10.24
N LYS A 228 -1.61 -19.69 10.70
CA LYS A 228 -2.64 -19.09 9.86
C LYS A 228 -2.31 -17.63 9.54
N ASN A 229 -2.59 -17.23 8.30
CA ASN A 229 -2.51 -15.82 7.93
C ASN A 229 -3.47 -14.98 8.77
N GLN A 230 -3.08 -13.73 9.04
CA GLN A 230 -3.94 -12.76 9.70
C GLN A 230 -4.10 -11.55 8.78
N ILE A 231 -5.33 -11.11 8.60
CA ILE A 231 -5.68 -10.05 7.67
C ILE A 231 -6.33 -8.94 8.46
N PHE A 232 -5.77 -7.73 8.38
CA PHE A 232 -6.35 -6.53 8.97
C PHE A 232 -6.95 -5.68 7.86
N ILE A 233 -8.22 -5.37 7.98
CA ILE A 233 -8.91 -4.39 7.15
C ILE A 233 -9.33 -3.23 8.04
N SER A 234 -8.94 -2.02 7.67
CA SER A 234 -9.37 -0.78 8.32
C SER A 234 -9.97 0.17 7.29
N ALA A 235 -10.63 1.22 7.76
CA ALA A 235 -11.22 2.23 6.89
C ALA A 235 -10.22 2.83 5.89
N SER A 236 -8.94 2.95 6.29
CA SER A 236 -7.85 3.32 5.38
C SER A 236 -6.60 2.46 5.59
N LYS A 237 -5.72 2.44 4.59
CA LYS A 237 -4.42 1.78 4.68
C LYS A 237 -3.56 2.38 5.80
N SER A 238 -3.66 3.68 6.05
CA SER A 238 -2.96 4.36 7.15
C SER A 238 -3.35 3.78 8.51
N GLN A 239 -4.63 3.54 8.74
CA GLN A 239 -5.12 2.89 9.97
C GLN A 239 -4.68 1.42 10.09
N ALA A 240 -4.74 0.66 8.99
CA ALA A 240 -4.23 -0.71 8.99
C ALA A 240 -2.72 -0.77 9.35
N HIS A 241 -1.93 0.24 8.97
CA HIS A 241 -0.53 0.37 9.35
C HIS A 241 -0.32 0.65 10.86
N VAL A 242 -1.32 1.14 11.59
CA VAL A 242 -1.25 1.25 13.06
C VAL A 242 -1.13 -0.14 13.70
N PHE A 243 -1.87 -1.15 13.20
CA PHE A 243 -1.69 -2.55 13.64
C PHE A 243 -0.27 -3.03 13.41
N LYS A 244 0.26 -2.80 12.22
CA LYS A 244 1.64 -3.14 11.86
C LYS A 244 2.65 -2.50 12.82
N SER A 245 2.51 -1.20 13.09
CA SER A 245 3.38 -0.47 14.00
C SER A 245 3.34 -1.04 15.41
N ASN A 246 2.15 -1.37 15.92
CA ASN A 246 1.97 -2.00 17.22
C ASN A 246 2.64 -3.39 17.29
N ILE A 247 2.51 -4.20 16.25
CA ILE A 247 3.15 -5.52 16.17
C ILE A 247 4.66 -5.40 16.15
N VAL A 248 5.21 -4.52 15.29
CA VAL A 248 6.67 -4.29 15.19
C VAL A 248 7.23 -3.82 16.52
N ALA A 249 6.60 -2.81 17.14
CA ALA A 249 7.03 -2.27 18.42
C ALA A 249 6.96 -3.31 19.56
N PHE A 250 5.92 -4.16 19.57
CA PHE A 250 5.77 -5.21 20.55
C PHE A 250 6.87 -6.27 20.43
N VAL A 251 7.15 -6.75 19.23
CA VAL A 251 8.20 -7.74 18.96
C VAL A 251 9.57 -7.18 19.29
N GLU A 252 9.87 -5.95 18.85
CA GLU A 252 11.14 -5.30 19.12
C GLU A 252 11.39 -5.08 20.62
N LYS A 253 10.37 -4.61 21.34
CA LYS A 253 10.44 -4.39 22.80
C LYS A 253 10.62 -5.70 23.56
N THR A 254 10.00 -6.80 23.12
CA THR A 254 9.92 -8.06 23.89
C THR A 254 11.10 -8.98 23.61
N ILE A 255 11.51 -9.13 22.35
CA ILE A 255 12.57 -10.06 21.93
C ILE A 255 13.70 -9.42 21.14
N GLY A 256 13.71 -8.08 20.97
CA GLY A 256 14.76 -7.33 20.27
C GLY A 256 14.83 -7.57 18.77
N LYS A 257 13.81 -8.19 18.14
CA LYS A 257 13.77 -8.43 16.70
C LYS A 257 12.94 -7.39 15.98
N THR A 258 13.40 -6.95 14.81
CA THR A 258 12.70 -5.98 13.96
C THR A 258 12.02 -6.68 12.78
N LEU A 259 10.70 -6.66 12.74
CA LEU A 259 9.91 -7.14 11.60
C LEU A 259 9.85 -6.06 10.51
N ARG A 260 9.94 -6.49 9.24
CA ARG A 260 9.99 -5.58 8.07
C ARG A 260 9.10 -6.08 6.94
N GLY A 261 8.82 -5.19 5.98
CA GLY A 261 8.02 -5.48 4.79
C GLY A 261 6.67 -4.77 4.83
N ASP A 262 6.02 -4.59 3.68
CA ASP A 262 4.66 -4.03 3.61
C ASP A 262 3.67 -5.00 4.26
N HIS A 263 3.79 -6.28 3.92
CA HIS A 263 3.22 -7.42 4.65
C HIS A 263 4.33 -8.10 5.47
N ILE A 264 4.03 -8.55 6.68
CA ILE A 264 5.00 -9.17 7.58
C ILE A 264 4.94 -10.69 7.41
N LYS A 265 6.00 -11.28 6.86
CA LYS A 265 6.15 -12.74 6.79
C LYS A 265 6.75 -13.28 8.08
N LEU A 266 6.01 -14.16 8.75
CA LEU A 266 6.43 -14.83 9.99
C LEU A 266 6.98 -16.24 9.73
N GLY A 267 6.58 -16.84 8.61
CA GLY A 267 6.98 -18.18 8.20
C GLY A 267 6.77 -18.39 6.70
N PRO A 268 7.01 -19.59 6.16
CA PRO A 268 6.86 -19.90 4.74
C PRO A 268 5.43 -19.64 4.23
N GLU A 269 4.43 -19.94 5.03
CA GLU A 269 3.01 -19.84 4.68
C GLU A 269 2.24 -18.82 5.55
N THR A 270 2.90 -18.25 6.58
CA THR A 270 2.26 -17.37 7.56
C THR A 270 2.61 -15.92 7.30
N THR A 271 1.62 -15.11 6.97
CA THR A 271 1.80 -13.69 6.66
C THR A 271 0.72 -12.85 7.35
N LEU A 272 1.13 -11.67 7.84
CA LEU A 272 0.23 -10.63 8.33
C LEU A 272 0.02 -9.62 7.21
N TYR A 273 -1.24 -9.41 6.82
CA TYR A 273 -1.65 -8.49 5.77
C TYR A 273 -2.33 -7.25 6.36
N PHE A 274 -1.97 -6.06 5.87
CA PHE A 274 -2.51 -4.78 6.34
C PHE A 274 -3.14 -4.05 5.16
N LEU A 275 -4.47 -4.04 5.11
CA LEU A 275 -5.24 -3.65 3.94
C LEU A 275 -6.15 -2.46 4.25
N GLY A 276 -6.29 -1.54 3.29
CA GLY A 276 -7.36 -0.55 3.25
C GLY A 276 -8.64 -1.13 2.64
N THR A 277 -9.61 -0.27 2.37
CA THR A 277 -10.94 -0.66 1.84
C THR A 277 -10.98 -0.96 0.34
N ASN A 278 -9.83 -1.06 -0.33
CA ASN A 278 -9.78 -1.45 -1.75
C ASN A 278 -10.15 -2.93 -1.92
N SER A 279 -11.42 -3.20 -2.21
CA SER A 279 -11.99 -4.54 -2.32
C SER A 279 -11.34 -5.43 -3.38
N ASN A 280 -10.82 -4.84 -4.47
CA ASN A 280 -10.21 -5.61 -5.56
C ASN A 280 -8.91 -6.31 -5.14
N THR A 281 -8.16 -5.71 -4.24
CA THR A 281 -6.91 -6.29 -3.72
C THR A 281 -7.17 -7.29 -2.59
N ALA A 282 -8.24 -7.09 -1.83
CA ALA A 282 -8.56 -7.89 -0.65
C ALA A 282 -9.03 -9.32 -0.98
N GLN A 283 -9.74 -9.53 -2.10
CA GLN A 283 -10.29 -10.84 -2.49
C GLN A 283 -9.26 -11.97 -2.66
N SER A 284 -7.98 -11.63 -2.82
CA SER A 284 -6.91 -12.60 -3.07
C SER A 284 -6.35 -13.26 -1.81
N TYR A 285 -6.77 -12.82 -0.62
CA TYR A 285 -6.19 -13.30 0.64
C TYR A 285 -7.14 -14.23 1.38
N SER A 286 -6.58 -15.23 2.08
CA SER A 286 -7.31 -16.15 2.96
C SER A 286 -6.61 -16.24 4.30
N GLY A 287 -7.36 -16.14 5.40
CA GLY A 287 -6.84 -16.14 6.76
C GLY A 287 -7.89 -15.71 7.78
N ASP A 288 -7.48 -15.57 9.04
CA ASP A 288 -8.31 -14.95 10.08
C ASP A 288 -8.41 -13.45 9.80
N LEU A 289 -9.58 -12.87 9.94
CA LEU A 289 -9.88 -11.50 9.54
C LEU A 289 -10.24 -10.62 10.73
N TYR A 290 -9.62 -9.44 10.78
CA TYR A 290 -9.92 -8.36 11.71
C TYR A 290 -10.38 -7.13 10.93
N VAL A 291 -11.59 -6.66 11.19
CA VAL A 291 -12.17 -5.48 10.53
C VAL A 291 -12.33 -4.36 11.57
N ASP A 292 -11.44 -3.39 11.49
CA ASP A 292 -11.40 -2.25 12.41
C ASP A 292 -12.27 -1.11 11.91
N GLU A 293 -12.92 -0.44 12.85
CA GLU A 293 -13.79 0.72 12.65
C GLU A 293 -14.83 0.50 11.54
N TYR A 294 -15.45 -0.69 11.54
CA TYR A 294 -16.37 -1.11 10.47
C TYR A 294 -17.63 -0.25 10.34
N PHE A 295 -18.02 0.49 11.37
CA PHE A 295 -19.10 1.48 11.29
C PHE A 295 -18.69 2.80 10.61
N TRP A 296 -17.41 2.92 10.25
CA TRP A 296 -16.87 4.08 9.54
C TRP A 296 -16.41 3.74 8.13
N ILE A 297 -16.46 2.47 7.73
CA ILE A 297 -16.07 2.01 6.40
C ILE A 297 -17.13 2.42 5.37
N PRO A 298 -16.77 3.26 4.36
CA PRO A 298 -17.68 3.55 3.25
C PRO A 298 -17.99 2.31 2.43
N GLN A 299 -19.22 2.19 1.92
CA GLN A 299 -19.65 1.04 1.12
C GLN A 299 -19.38 -0.30 1.83
N PHE A 300 -19.70 -0.37 3.12
CA PHE A 300 -19.42 -1.53 3.97
C PHE A 300 -19.96 -2.84 3.38
N ALA A 301 -21.08 -2.81 2.66
CA ALA A 301 -21.65 -4.00 2.02
C ALA A 301 -20.66 -4.69 1.07
N LYS A 302 -19.80 -3.94 0.36
CA LYS A 302 -18.75 -4.52 -0.49
C LYS A 302 -17.66 -5.20 0.33
N ILE A 303 -17.24 -4.57 1.43
CA ILE A 303 -16.23 -5.14 2.34
C ILE A 303 -16.77 -6.39 3.03
N GLN A 304 -18.05 -6.38 3.42
CA GLN A 304 -18.72 -7.55 4.01
C GLN A 304 -18.73 -8.74 3.03
N HIS A 305 -19.01 -8.50 1.75
CA HIS A 305 -18.97 -9.55 0.72
C HIS A 305 -17.57 -10.13 0.55
N VAL A 306 -16.55 -9.27 0.51
CA VAL A 306 -15.14 -9.70 0.45
C VAL A 306 -14.73 -10.46 1.71
N ALA A 307 -15.11 -9.98 2.89
CA ALA A 307 -14.85 -10.60 4.18
C ALA A 307 -15.41 -12.02 4.25
N SER A 308 -16.65 -12.22 3.78
CA SER A 308 -17.29 -13.54 3.70
C SER A 308 -16.50 -14.50 2.79
N GLY A 309 -15.94 -14.00 1.66
CA GLY A 309 -15.09 -14.81 0.78
C GLY A 309 -13.75 -15.21 1.40
N MET A 310 -13.14 -14.33 2.20
CA MET A 310 -11.86 -14.61 2.87
C MET A 310 -11.97 -15.65 3.98
N THR A 311 -13.14 -15.80 4.58
CA THR A 311 -13.43 -16.64 5.75
C THR A 311 -14.39 -17.78 5.45
N VAL A 312 -14.49 -18.23 4.19
CA VAL A 312 -15.40 -19.33 3.77
C VAL A 312 -15.06 -20.67 4.44
N HIS A 313 -13.79 -20.88 4.80
CA HIS A 313 -13.40 -22.09 5.48
C HIS A 313 -13.80 -22.06 6.96
N ASP A 314 -14.41 -23.15 7.46
CA ASP A 314 -14.92 -23.28 8.82
C ASP A 314 -13.87 -23.06 9.91
N ASP A 315 -12.57 -23.15 9.58
CA ASP A 315 -11.48 -22.95 10.51
C ASP A 315 -11.00 -21.48 10.59
N ARG A 316 -11.65 -20.55 9.89
CA ARG A 316 -11.28 -19.12 9.83
C ARG A 316 -12.16 -18.29 10.75
N ARG A 317 -11.52 -17.31 11.39
CA ARG A 317 -12.19 -16.40 12.32
C ARG A 317 -12.42 -15.04 11.69
N ILE A 318 -13.53 -14.41 12.06
CA ILE A 318 -13.79 -13.01 11.71
C ILE A 318 -14.12 -12.21 12.97
N THR A 319 -13.44 -11.08 13.12
CA THR A 319 -13.63 -10.17 14.23
C THR A 319 -13.88 -8.76 13.72
N TYR A 320 -15.08 -8.27 13.94
CA TYR A 320 -15.44 -6.87 13.71
C TYR A 320 -15.35 -6.11 15.03
N PHE A 321 -14.72 -4.93 15.02
CA PHE A 321 -14.70 -4.06 16.20
C PHE A 321 -14.65 -2.61 15.78
N SER A 322 -15.45 -1.76 16.43
CA SER A 322 -15.62 -0.36 16.05
C SER A 322 -16.17 0.48 17.18
N THR A 323 -15.87 1.78 17.15
CA THR A 323 -16.72 2.78 17.77
C THR A 323 -18.01 2.91 16.96
N PRO A 324 -19.16 3.26 17.58
CA PRO A 324 -20.39 3.45 16.84
C PRO A 324 -20.36 4.73 15.99
N SER A 325 -21.02 4.71 14.84
CA SER A 325 -21.32 5.90 14.03
C SER A 325 -22.81 6.24 14.08
N THR A 326 -23.52 6.14 12.96
CA THR A 326 -24.96 6.43 12.90
C THR A 326 -25.80 5.17 12.71
N THR A 327 -27.06 5.23 13.10
CA THR A 327 -28.05 4.15 12.87
C THR A 327 -28.39 3.95 11.39
N THR A 328 -28.06 4.93 10.55
CA THR A 328 -28.27 4.88 9.09
C THR A 328 -27.09 4.25 8.34
N HIS A 329 -25.99 3.91 9.02
CA HIS A 329 -24.81 3.30 8.41
C HIS A 329 -25.10 1.89 7.87
N GLU A 330 -24.50 1.54 6.71
CA GLU A 330 -24.70 0.22 6.06
C GLU A 330 -24.33 -0.99 6.95
N ALA A 331 -23.44 -0.82 7.92
CA ALA A 331 -23.07 -1.87 8.87
C ALA A 331 -24.07 -2.05 10.03
N TYR A 332 -24.98 -1.10 10.27
CA TYR A 332 -25.91 -1.18 11.40
C TYR A 332 -26.86 -2.39 11.31
N PRO A 333 -27.39 -2.78 10.12
CA PRO A 333 -28.16 -4.01 9.97
C PRO A 333 -27.40 -5.30 10.32
N LEU A 334 -26.07 -5.33 10.14
CA LEU A 334 -25.24 -6.46 10.57
C LEU A 334 -25.18 -6.55 12.10
N TRP A 335 -25.02 -5.41 12.79
CA TRP A 335 -24.98 -5.34 14.25
C TRP A 335 -26.32 -5.73 14.89
N THR A 336 -27.42 -5.29 14.31
CA THR A 336 -28.78 -5.53 14.84
C THR A 336 -29.39 -6.88 14.42
N GLY A 337 -28.67 -7.71 13.66
CA GLY A 337 -29.20 -8.96 13.12
C GLY A 337 -30.16 -8.81 11.95
N GLN A 338 -30.52 -7.58 11.55
CA GLN A 338 -31.42 -7.36 10.40
C GLN A 338 -30.83 -7.88 9.09
N HIS A 339 -29.50 -7.93 8.98
CA HIS A 339 -28.83 -8.53 7.83
C HIS A 339 -29.15 -10.03 7.69
N PHE A 340 -29.27 -10.76 8.80
CA PHE A 340 -29.66 -12.17 8.82
C PHE A 340 -31.08 -12.37 8.28
N ASN A 341 -31.99 -11.45 8.59
CA ASN A 341 -33.37 -11.50 8.15
C ASN A 341 -33.55 -11.28 6.64
N LYS A 342 -32.59 -10.70 5.98
CA LYS A 342 -32.67 -10.32 4.56
C LYS A 342 -32.82 -11.56 3.67
N GLY A 343 -33.95 -11.64 2.95
CA GLY A 343 -34.25 -12.76 2.05
C GLY A 343 -34.79 -14.03 2.74
N ARG A 344 -34.99 -14.03 4.08
CA ARG A 344 -35.57 -15.13 4.84
C ARG A 344 -37.09 -14.93 5.09
N PRO A 345 -37.83 -16.02 5.25
CA PRO A 345 -39.24 -15.93 5.66
C PRO A 345 -39.41 -15.23 7.02
N LYS A 346 -40.50 -14.52 7.23
CA LYS A 346 -40.74 -13.80 8.50
C LYS A 346 -40.74 -14.71 9.74
N SER A 347 -41.04 -15.99 9.59
CA SER A 347 -41.00 -16.99 10.67
C SER A 347 -39.57 -17.29 11.17
N GLU A 348 -38.55 -16.99 10.37
CA GLU A 348 -37.12 -17.17 10.70
C GLU A 348 -36.46 -15.87 11.12
N HIS A 349 -37.18 -14.75 11.11
CA HIS A 349 -36.64 -13.46 11.48
C HIS A 349 -36.25 -13.45 12.96
N ILE A 350 -35.05 -12.93 13.23
CA ILE A 350 -34.56 -12.67 14.58
C ILE A 350 -34.74 -11.19 14.93
N ASN A 351 -34.88 -10.91 16.20
CA ASN A 351 -34.93 -9.54 16.73
C ASN A 351 -33.96 -9.47 17.93
N LEU A 352 -32.77 -8.96 17.69
CA LEU A 352 -31.72 -8.92 18.71
C LEU A 352 -31.87 -7.68 19.60
N ASP A 353 -31.85 -7.88 20.90
CA ASP A 353 -31.60 -6.78 21.84
C ASP A 353 -30.11 -6.45 21.83
N VAL A 354 -29.77 -5.32 21.21
CA VAL A 354 -28.38 -4.80 21.11
C VAL A 354 -28.11 -3.68 22.12
N SER A 355 -28.94 -3.54 23.15
CA SER A 355 -28.73 -2.60 24.25
C SER A 355 -27.44 -2.93 25.03
N HIS A 356 -26.89 -1.91 25.69
CA HIS A 356 -25.74 -2.11 26.57
C HIS A 356 -26.03 -3.16 27.66
N ALA A 357 -27.24 -3.09 28.27
CA ALA A 357 -27.64 -4.04 29.32
C ALA A 357 -27.63 -5.50 28.85
N ALA A 358 -27.99 -5.75 27.58
CA ALA A 358 -28.03 -7.09 27.00
C ALA A 358 -26.65 -7.60 26.54
N LEU A 359 -25.72 -6.69 26.21
CA LEU A 359 -24.45 -7.05 25.54
C LEU A 359 -23.17 -6.70 26.32
N LYS A 360 -23.25 -6.03 27.48
CA LYS A 360 -22.05 -5.66 28.26
C LYS A 360 -21.17 -6.85 28.64
N ASP A 361 -21.77 -7.98 29.00
CA ASP A 361 -21.07 -9.21 29.40
C ASP A 361 -20.74 -10.12 28.21
N GLY A 362 -21.18 -9.76 27.01
CA GLY A 362 -21.03 -10.55 25.79
C GLY A 362 -22.00 -11.71 25.67
N ARG A 363 -22.51 -11.94 24.47
CA ARG A 363 -23.50 -12.98 24.18
C ARG A 363 -23.34 -13.56 22.78
N LEU A 364 -23.46 -14.88 22.65
CA LEU A 364 -23.67 -15.53 21.35
C LEU A 364 -25.12 -15.29 20.93
N CYS A 365 -25.31 -14.66 19.79
CA CYS A 365 -26.62 -14.31 19.26
C CYS A 365 -27.13 -15.36 18.26
N GLU A 366 -28.41 -15.27 17.94
CA GLU A 366 -29.14 -16.26 17.13
C GLU A 366 -28.65 -16.32 15.66
N ASP A 367 -27.96 -15.28 15.18
CA ASP A 367 -27.31 -15.26 13.86
C ASP A 367 -25.89 -15.84 13.86
N GLY A 368 -25.44 -16.43 14.96
CA GLY A 368 -24.14 -17.06 15.11
C GLY A 368 -23.01 -16.12 15.46
N TYR A 369 -23.23 -14.81 15.56
CA TYR A 369 -22.22 -13.87 16.00
C TYR A 369 -22.20 -13.74 17.52
N PHE A 370 -21.00 -13.86 18.10
CA PHE A 370 -20.78 -13.36 19.46
C PHE A 370 -20.69 -11.84 19.44
N ARG A 371 -21.52 -11.17 20.27
CA ARG A 371 -21.55 -9.70 20.39
C ARG A 371 -21.21 -9.24 21.79
N GLN A 372 -20.47 -8.15 21.87
CA GLN A 372 -20.26 -7.42 23.10
C GLN A 372 -20.27 -5.91 22.83
N LEU A 373 -20.90 -5.16 23.75
CA LEU A 373 -20.85 -3.71 23.79
C LEU A 373 -20.14 -3.32 25.08
N ILE A 374 -18.98 -2.61 24.95
CA ILE A 374 -18.14 -2.22 26.10
C ILE A 374 -17.89 -0.71 26.10
N THR A 375 -18.39 -0.05 27.12
CA THR A 375 -18.23 1.39 27.34
C THR A 375 -16.91 1.70 28.04
N ILE A 376 -16.56 2.99 28.14
CA ILE A 376 -15.40 3.42 28.95
C ILE A 376 -15.62 3.11 30.44
N GLU A 377 -16.85 3.20 30.92
CA GLU A 377 -17.18 2.88 32.32
C GLU A 377 -16.98 1.40 32.61
N ASP A 378 -17.39 0.51 31.69
CA ASP A 378 -17.14 -0.94 31.83
C ASP A 378 -15.63 -1.24 31.85
N ALA A 379 -14.86 -0.60 30.97
CA ALA A 379 -13.41 -0.78 30.95
C ALA A 379 -12.74 -0.31 32.24
N ILE A 380 -13.09 0.89 32.74
CA ILE A 380 -12.56 1.41 34.01
C ILE A 380 -12.96 0.51 35.18
N ASN A 381 -14.23 0.11 35.26
CA ASN A 381 -14.74 -0.79 36.30
C ASN A 381 -14.05 -2.16 36.29
N SER A 382 -13.58 -2.60 35.11
CA SER A 382 -12.80 -3.82 34.98
C SER A 382 -11.32 -3.67 35.30
N GLY A 383 -10.84 -2.44 35.64
CA GLY A 383 -9.46 -2.18 36.03
C GLY A 383 -8.60 -1.46 34.98
N PHE A 384 -9.20 -0.85 33.96
CA PHE A 384 -8.49 0.01 33.01
C PHE A 384 -8.14 1.36 33.67
N ASP A 385 -6.87 1.61 33.92
CA ASP A 385 -6.35 2.70 34.77
C ASP A 385 -5.70 3.87 33.99
N ARG A 386 -5.71 3.83 32.66
CA ARG A 386 -5.05 4.85 31.83
C ARG A 386 -5.76 6.19 31.79
N VAL A 387 -7.03 6.22 32.16
CA VAL A 387 -7.89 7.39 32.11
C VAL A 387 -8.81 7.42 33.33
N THR A 388 -9.26 8.62 33.72
CA THR A 388 -10.30 8.81 34.74
C THR A 388 -11.55 9.39 34.10
N LEU A 389 -12.71 8.97 34.55
CA LEU A 389 -14.00 9.38 33.99
C LEU A 389 -14.20 10.90 34.05
N GLU A 390 -13.79 11.52 35.16
CA GLU A 390 -13.89 12.99 35.37
C GLU A 390 -13.08 13.74 34.29
N LYS A 391 -11.83 13.32 34.06
CA LYS A 391 -10.98 13.94 33.02
C LYS A 391 -11.55 13.76 31.62
N LEU A 392 -12.17 12.59 31.36
CA LEU A 392 -12.81 12.36 30.08
C LEU A 392 -14.07 13.21 29.90
N ARG A 393 -14.88 13.38 30.94
CA ARG A 393 -16.07 14.26 30.91
C ARG A 393 -15.71 15.74 30.71
N ILE A 394 -14.53 16.16 31.16
CA ILE A 394 -13.99 17.50 30.90
C ILE A 394 -13.45 17.60 29.46
N LYS A 395 -12.75 16.55 28.99
CA LYS A 395 -12.06 16.54 27.71
C LYS A 395 -13.00 16.34 26.51
N PHE A 396 -14.03 15.54 26.68
CA PHE A 396 -14.99 15.23 25.62
C PHE A 396 -16.30 15.98 25.85
N PRO A 397 -16.81 16.71 24.85
CA PRO A 397 -18.15 17.27 24.92
C PRO A 397 -19.18 16.15 25.13
N PRO A 398 -20.30 16.46 25.81
CA PRO A 398 -21.27 15.43 26.20
C PRO A 398 -21.68 14.48 25.08
N GLY A 399 -21.95 14.96 23.89
CA GLY A 399 -22.37 14.09 22.80
C GLY A 399 -21.26 13.22 22.19
N GLN A 400 -20.02 13.71 22.13
CA GLN A 400 -18.89 12.87 21.78
C GLN A 400 -18.61 11.85 22.88
N PHE A 401 -18.81 12.24 24.13
CA PHE A 401 -18.69 11.34 25.26
C PHE A 401 -19.70 10.19 25.13
N GLU A 402 -20.98 10.50 24.91
CA GLU A 402 -22.03 9.50 24.75
C GLU A 402 -21.79 8.60 23.52
N ASN A 403 -21.42 9.17 22.35
CA ASN A 403 -21.16 8.38 21.18
C ASN A 403 -19.87 7.56 21.28
N LEU A 404 -18.71 8.22 21.47
CA LEU A 404 -17.40 7.59 21.34
C LEU A 404 -16.97 6.80 22.59
N LEU A 405 -17.46 7.18 23.78
CA LEU A 405 -17.05 6.58 25.04
C LEU A 405 -18.15 5.71 25.67
N MET A 406 -19.42 6.13 25.58
CA MET A 406 -20.56 5.36 26.07
C MET A 406 -21.22 4.51 24.98
N CYS A 407 -20.65 4.48 23.79
CA CYS A 407 -21.03 3.61 22.67
C CYS A 407 -22.47 3.82 22.15
N GLN A 408 -23.01 5.03 22.22
CA GLN A 408 -24.33 5.34 21.71
C GLN A 408 -24.27 5.67 20.21
N PHE A 409 -25.11 5.03 19.40
CA PHE A 409 -25.26 5.37 17.98
C PHE A 409 -25.96 6.72 17.81
N VAL A 410 -25.47 7.52 16.88
CA VAL A 410 -26.03 8.84 16.57
C VAL A 410 -27.20 8.69 15.58
N ASN A 411 -28.28 9.42 15.82
CA ASN A 411 -29.29 9.62 14.80
C ASN A 411 -28.95 10.90 14.01
N ASP A 412 -28.68 10.76 12.71
CA ASP A 412 -28.30 11.86 11.85
C ASP A 412 -29.49 12.55 11.14
N THR A 413 -30.74 12.25 11.54
CA THR A 413 -31.93 12.85 10.94
C THR A 413 -31.93 14.37 10.99
N ASP A 414 -31.46 14.96 12.09
CA ASP A 414 -31.48 16.41 12.32
C ASP A 414 -30.22 17.12 11.84
N SER A 415 -29.17 16.37 11.47
CA SER A 415 -27.96 16.94 10.89
C SER A 415 -28.20 17.49 9.50
N ILE A 416 -27.55 18.62 9.18
CA ILE A 416 -27.56 19.20 7.82
C ILE A 416 -26.72 18.37 6.86
N PHE A 417 -25.72 17.64 7.37
CA PHE A 417 -24.85 16.74 6.65
C PHE A 417 -25.21 15.29 6.95
N LYS A 418 -25.55 14.52 5.93
CA LYS A 418 -25.96 13.11 6.13
C LYS A 418 -24.73 12.20 6.09
N MET A 419 -24.73 11.16 6.93
CA MET A 419 -23.63 10.20 6.96
C MET A 419 -23.36 9.56 5.59
N SER A 420 -24.40 9.25 4.83
CA SER A 420 -24.27 8.69 3.47
C SER A 420 -23.57 9.64 2.47
N GLU A 421 -23.70 10.96 2.65
CA GLU A 421 -22.99 11.95 1.83
C GLU A 421 -21.54 12.09 2.29
N LEU A 422 -21.30 12.14 3.60
CA LEU A 422 -19.96 12.22 4.18
C LEU A 422 -19.11 10.99 3.81
N GLN A 423 -19.70 9.80 3.83
CA GLN A 423 -19.01 8.57 3.42
C GLN A 423 -18.49 8.59 1.97
N ARG A 424 -19.21 9.25 1.05
CA ARG A 424 -18.72 9.40 -0.34
C ARG A 424 -17.50 10.32 -0.44
N CYS A 425 -17.28 11.15 0.55
CA CYS A 425 -16.13 12.04 0.67
C CYS A 425 -14.91 11.37 1.33
N MET A 426 -15.12 10.26 2.04
CA MET A 426 -14.08 9.51 2.74
C MET A 426 -13.40 8.54 1.76
N VAL A 427 -12.09 8.68 1.58
CA VAL A 427 -11.28 7.89 0.65
C VAL A 427 -10.04 7.31 1.35
N ASP A 428 -9.51 6.22 0.83
CA ASP A 428 -8.17 5.77 1.23
C ASP A 428 -7.12 6.65 0.54
N ALA A 429 -6.69 7.71 1.22
CA ALA A 429 -5.80 8.74 0.68
C ALA A 429 -4.49 8.17 0.13
N TRP A 430 -3.97 7.10 0.74
CA TRP A 430 -2.70 6.48 0.34
C TRP A 430 -2.81 5.65 -0.94
N THR A 431 -4.02 5.28 -1.33
CA THR A 431 -4.28 4.52 -2.56
C THR A 431 -4.90 5.37 -3.66
N VAL A 432 -5.70 6.38 -3.31
CA VAL A 432 -6.46 7.20 -4.28
C VAL A 432 -5.65 8.39 -4.76
N TRP A 433 -4.89 9.07 -3.87
CA TRP A 433 -4.14 10.28 -4.22
C TRP A 433 -2.72 9.94 -4.69
N GLN A 434 -2.53 9.84 -6.00
CA GLN A 434 -1.27 9.41 -6.61
C GLN A 434 -0.11 10.41 -6.43
N ASP A 435 -0.42 11.68 -6.25
CA ASP A 435 0.52 12.79 -6.02
C ASP A 435 0.84 13.04 -4.54
N TYR A 436 0.21 12.27 -3.64
CA TYR A 436 0.39 12.40 -2.20
C TYR A 436 1.41 11.37 -1.69
N THR A 437 2.50 11.85 -1.09
CA THR A 437 3.53 10.99 -0.49
C THR A 437 3.45 11.07 1.03
N PRO A 438 2.70 10.19 1.68
CA PRO A 438 2.56 10.22 3.13
C PRO A 438 3.92 10.08 3.82
N LEU A 439 4.08 10.74 4.97
CA LEU A 439 5.30 10.74 5.79
C LEU A 439 6.52 11.44 5.15
N ALA A 440 6.41 12.03 3.98
CA ALA A 440 7.45 12.91 3.43
C ALA A 440 7.48 14.25 4.18
N ALA A 441 8.64 14.89 4.21
CA ALA A 441 8.77 16.23 4.78
C ALA A 441 7.87 17.27 4.09
N ARG A 442 7.56 17.07 2.81
CA ARG A 442 6.58 17.81 2.00
C ARG A 442 5.67 16.82 1.27
N PRO A 443 4.56 16.41 1.86
CA PRO A 443 3.71 15.34 1.33
C PRO A 443 3.14 15.59 -0.06
N LEU A 444 2.93 16.86 -0.45
CA LEU A 444 2.46 17.29 -1.77
C LEU A 444 3.49 18.09 -2.57
N GLY A 445 4.77 18.12 -2.14
CA GLY A 445 5.77 18.96 -2.77
C GLY A 445 5.40 20.43 -2.75
N ASP A 446 5.39 21.09 -3.92
CA ASP A 446 5.09 22.53 -4.06
C ASP A 446 3.64 22.83 -4.49
N VAL A 447 2.72 21.84 -4.40
CA VAL A 447 1.30 22.06 -4.68
C VAL A 447 0.74 23.09 -3.71
N PRO A 448 0.04 24.15 -4.21
CA PRO A 448 -0.55 25.16 -3.36
C PRO A 448 -1.61 24.58 -2.42
N VAL A 449 -1.60 25.02 -1.16
CA VAL A 449 -2.59 24.61 -0.16
C VAL A 449 -3.19 25.80 0.59
N TRP A 450 -4.33 25.58 1.18
CA TRP A 450 -5.07 26.54 1.99
C TRP A 450 -5.17 26.04 3.42
N ILE A 451 -5.05 26.95 4.39
CA ILE A 451 -5.26 26.67 5.81
C ILE A 451 -6.54 27.35 6.29
N GLY A 452 -7.39 26.58 6.95
CA GLY A 452 -8.47 27.10 7.77
C GLY A 452 -8.19 26.86 9.24
N TYR A 453 -8.44 27.86 10.05
CA TYR A 453 -8.15 27.81 11.48
C TYR A 453 -9.33 28.32 12.32
N ASP A 454 -9.72 27.52 13.29
CA ASP A 454 -10.74 27.83 14.29
C ASP A 454 -10.07 27.94 15.67
N PRO A 455 -9.82 29.15 16.21
CA PRO A 455 -9.07 29.36 17.43
C PRO A 455 -9.90 29.09 18.68
N SER A 456 -9.27 28.52 19.70
CA SER A 456 -9.85 28.33 21.03
C SER A 456 -8.86 28.64 22.15
N ARG A 457 -9.30 28.88 23.37
CA ARG A 457 -8.41 29.21 24.51
C ARG A 457 -8.47 28.21 25.67
N SER A 458 -9.62 27.72 26.09
CA SER A 458 -9.72 27.11 27.41
C SER A 458 -10.56 25.84 27.56
N GLN A 459 -11.61 25.65 26.80
CA GLN A 459 -12.50 24.48 26.92
C GLN A 459 -12.70 23.72 25.63
N ASP A 460 -12.54 24.41 24.50
CA ASP A 460 -12.69 23.86 23.17
C ASP A 460 -11.30 23.64 22.54
N ASP A 461 -11.17 22.70 21.64
CA ASP A 461 -9.93 22.49 20.90
C ASP A 461 -9.81 23.53 19.78
N ALA A 462 -8.68 24.24 19.70
CA ALA A 462 -8.36 24.98 18.49
C ALA A 462 -8.06 23.99 17.37
N SER A 463 -8.64 24.19 16.18
CA SER A 463 -8.54 23.26 15.06
C SER A 463 -7.94 23.91 13.83
N LEU A 464 -6.99 23.20 13.21
CA LEU A 464 -6.32 23.54 11.96
C LEU A 464 -6.62 22.49 10.92
N VAL A 465 -6.97 22.92 9.70
CA VAL A 465 -7.17 22.03 8.55
C VAL A 465 -6.40 22.58 7.36
N VAL A 466 -5.69 21.68 6.65
CA VAL A 466 -4.96 21.99 5.43
C VAL A 466 -5.67 21.36 4.24
N ILE A 467 -6.02 22.17 3.25
CA ILE A 467 -6.76 21.75 2.05
C ILE A 467 -5.93 21.99 0.81
N ALA A 468 -5.74 20.98 -0.02
CA ALA A 468 -5.28 21.13 -1.39
C ALA A 468 -6.49 21.43 -2.30
N PRO A 469 -6.57 22.63 -2.90
CA PRO A 469 -7.63 22.96 -3.85
C PRO A 469 -7.46 22.16 -5.15
N PRO A 470 -8.55 21.98 -5.93
CA PRO A 470 -8.47 21.35 -7.24
C PRO A 470 -7.62 22.19 -8.20
N GLN A 471 -6.84 21.49 -9.04
CA GLN A 471 -6.03 22.14 -10.08
C GLN A 471 -6.83 22.43 -11.36
N VAL A 472 -8.01 21.84 -11.49
CA VAL A 472 -8.94 22.01 -12.61
C VAL A 472 -10.31 22.42 -12.07
N GLU A 473 -11.04 23.21 -12.85
CA GLU A 473 -12.41 23.61 -12.51
C GLU A 473 -13.30 22.37 -12.32
N GLY A 474 -14.16 22.39 -11.32
CA GLY A 474 -15.01 21.24 -10.98
C GLY A 474 -14.29 20.09 -10.27
N GLY A 475 -12.99 20.16 -10.09
CA GLY A 475 -12.19 19.12 -9.42
C GLY A 475 -12.46 19.00 -7.91
N VAL A 476 -11.69 18.15 -7.26
CA VAL A 476 -11.87 17.74 -5.86
C VAL A 476 -10.96 18.53 -4.94
N PHE A 477 -11.51 19.06 -3.84
CA PHE A 477 -10.79 19.59 -2.70
C PHE A 477 -10.36 18.42 -1.80
N ARG A 478 -9.10 18.39 -1.36
CA ARG A 478 -8.56 17.32 -0.53
C ARG A 478 -8.07 17.88 0.80
N ILE A 479 -8.66 17.42 1.91
CA ILE A 479 -8.10 17.68 3.23
C ILE A 479 -6.89 16.77 3.38
N ILE A 480 -5.69 17.36 3.43
CA ILE A 480 -4.41 16.62 3.39
C ILE A 480 -3.75 16.55 4.75
N ASP A 481 -4.14 17.42 5.66
CA ASP A 481 -3.66 17.43 7.04
C ASP A 481 -4.66 18.13 7.96
N LYS A 482 -4.62 17.76 9.23
CA LYS A 482 -5.44 18.38 10.28
C LYS A 482 -4.78 18.23 11.62
N GLN A 483 -4.98 19.21 12.47
CA GLN A 483 -4.49 19.16 13.84
C GLN A 483 -5.46 19.87 14.79
N SER A 484 -5.69 19.28 15.96
CA SER A 484 -6.41 19.92 17.07
C SER A 484 -5.47 20.16 18.23
N PHE A 485 -5.60 21.32 18.87
CA PHE A 485 -4.75 21.77 19.96
C PHE A 485 -5.60 22.10 21.17
N ASN A 486 -5.24 21.57 22.31
CA ASN A 486 -5.91 21.90 23.58
C ASN A 486 -4.99 22.72 24.49
N GLY A 487 -5.52 23.80 25.06
CA GLY A 487 -4.84 24.58 26.10
C GLY A 487 -3.60 25.36 25.63
N LEU A 488 -3.39 25.57 24.33
CA LEU A 488 -2.29 26.39 23.82
C LEU A 488 -2.59 27.89 23.97
N ASP A 489 -1.60 28.66 24.37
CA ASP A 489 -1.63 30.13 24.28
C ASP A 489 -1.63 30.59 22.80
N PHE A 490 -1.97 31.86 22.58
CA PHE A 490 -2.12 32.39 21.22
C PHE A 490 -0.80 32.43 20.43
N ASP A 491 0.33 32.68 21.11
CA ASP A 491 1.66 32.64 20.48
C ASP A 491 2.02 31.22 20.02
N SER A 492 1.73 30.23 20.83
CA SER A 492 1.94 28.82 20.49
C SER A 492 1.05 28.38 19.35
N GLN A 493 -0.22 28.82 19.30
CA GLN A 493 -1.12 28.59 18.19
C GLN A 493 -0.58 29.21 16.88
N ALA A 494 -0.14 30.46 16.92
CA ALA A 494 0.45 31.13 15.76
C ALA A 494 1.75 30.46 15.29
N ARG A 495 2.60 29.98 16.22
CA ARG A 495 3.81 29.21 15.88
C ARG A 495 3.45 27.91 15.17
N LYS A 496 2.43 27.17 15.62
CA LYS A 496 1.96 25.97 14.94
C LYS A 496 1.52 26.25 13.51
N ILE A 497 0.75 27.31 13.27
CA ILE A 497 0.37 27.71 11.90
C ILE A 497 1.61 28.01 11.06
N ARG A 498 2.63 28.65 11.62
CA ARG A 498 3.92 28.90 10.94
C ARG A 498 4.65 27.60 10.59
N ASP A 499 4.65 26.60 11.47
CA ASP A 499 5.26 25.30 11.21
C ASP A 499 4.62 24.64 9.97
N PHE A 500 3.30 24.73 9.82
CA PHE A 500 2.61 24.26 8.62
C PHE A 500 3.00 25.05 7.35
N CYS A 501 3.27 26.34 7.45
CA CYS A 501 3.77 27.15 6.33
C CYS A 501 5.20 26.71 5.89
N HIS A 502 5.98 26.09 6.75
CA HIS A 502 7.27 25.49 6.37
C HIS A 502 7.11 24.10 5.73
N MET A 503 6.10 23.35 6.16
CA MET A 503 5.82 22.01 5.66
C MET A 503 5.11 22.00 4.30
N TYR A 504 4.25 22.98 4.06
CA TYR A 504 3.41 23.07 2.87
C TYR A 504 3.61 24.40 2.12
N ASN A 505 3.30 24.43 0.83
CA ASN A 505 3.22 25.66 0.05
C ASN A 505 1.87 26.37 0.33
N VAL A 506 1.80 27.06 1.46
CA VAL A 506 0.57 27.74 1.90
C VAL A 506 0.39 29.05 1.15
N VAL A 507 -0.68 29.14 0.36
CA VAL A 507 -1.03 30.36 -0.42
C VAL A 507 -2.21 31.12 0.16
N HIS A 508 -2.98 30.51 1.06
CA HIS A 508 -4.14 31.13 1.72
C HIS A 508 -4.26 30.64 3.16
N ILE A 509 -4.54 31.56 4.07
CA ILE A 509 -4.91 31.27 5.47
C ILE A 509 -6.17 32.05 5.79
N ALA A 510 -7.18 31.39 6.37
CA ALA A 510 -8.38 32.02 6.89
C ALA A 510 -8.57 31.65 8.37
N ILE A 511 -8.84 32.67 9.19
CA ILE A 511 -8.94 32.53 10.65
C ILE A 511 -10.24 33.17 11.14
N ASP A 512 -11.01 32.45 11.97
CA ASP A 512 -12.08 33.09 12.73
C ASP A 512 -11.47 34.09 13.73
N ALA A 513 -11.74 35.35 13.51
CA ALA A 513 -11.29 36.42 14.39
C ALA A 513 -12.42 36.97 15.27
N THR A 514 -13.49 36.21 15.44
CA THR A 514 -14.58 36.59 16.33
C THR A 514 -14.12 36.44 17.79
N GLY A 515 -14.20 37.50 18.55
CA GLY A 515 -13.80 37.46 19.97
C GLY A 515 -12.32 37.17 20.18
N ILE A 516 -12.01 36.04 20.80
CA ILE A 516 -10.62 35.65 21.18
C ILE A 516 -9.72 35.35 19.96
N GLY A 517 -10.30 35.01 18.80
CA GLY A 517 -9.53 34.69 17.59
C GLY A 517 -8.81 35.88 16.99
N GLN A 518 -9.20 37.12 17.36
CA GLN A 518 -8.51 38.33 16.92
C GLN A 518 -7.02 38.31 17.28
N ALA A 519 -6.67 37.80 18.48
CA ALA A 519 -5.28 37.75 18.92
C ALA A 519 -4.43 36.82 18.05
N VAL A 520 -4.93 35.63 17.71
CA VAL A 520 -4.22 34.70 16.81
C VAL A 520 -4.10 35.27 15.41
N TYR A 521 -5.17 35.90 14.90
CA TYR A 521 -5.16 36.57 13.59
C TYR A 521 -4.06 37.64 13.53
N ASP A 522 -3.94 38.51 14.54
CA ASP A 522 -2.94 39.58 14.57
C ASP A 522 -1.50 39.02 14.60
N LEU A 523 -1.26 37.94 15.31
CA LEU A 523 0.03 37.26 15.34
C LEU A 523 0.36 36.59 13.99
N VAL A 524 -0.60 35.91 13.40
CA VAL A 524 -0.40 35.26 12.09
C VAL A 524 -0.17 36.30 10.98
N ARG A 525 -0.84 37.44 11.03
CA ARG A 525 -0.66 38.53 10.08
C ARG A 525 0.77 39.07 10.02
N GLN A 526 1.54 38.96 11.10
CA GLN A 526 2.94 39.41 11.13
C GLN A 526 3.83 38.62 10.17
N PHE A 527 3.59 37.33 9.98
CA PHE A 527 4.39 36.50 9.08
C PHE A 527 3.63 36.08 7.80
N PHE A 528 2.29 36.20 7.80
CA PHE A 528 1.46 35.94 6.62
C PHE A 528 0.48 37.12 6.40
N PRO A 529 0.92 38.23 5.80
CA PRO A 529 0.12 39.47 5.70
C PRO A 529 -1.20 39.33 4.96
N ARG A 530 -1.32 38.30 4.07
CA ARG A 530 -2.53 38.01 3.28
C ARG A 530 -3.54 37.11 4.03
N VAL A 531 -3.38 36.91 5.33
CA VAL A 531 -4.34 36.12 6.13
C VAL A 531 -5.73 36.74 6.05
N ARG A 532 -6.73 35.92 5.73
CA ARG A 532 -8.13 36.34 5.64
C ARG A 532 -8.77 36.32 7.03
N LYS A 533 -9.33 37.45 7.41
CA LYS A 533 -10.13 37.58 8.62
C LYS A 533 -11.56 37.14 8.36
N ILE A 534 -12.08 36.21 9.17
CA ILE A 534 -13.47 35.82 9.18
C ILE A 534 -14.13 36.42 10.43
N LEU A 535 -15.28 37.06 10.25
CA LEU A 535 -16.16 37.50 11.33
C LEU A 535 -17.50 36.77 11.17
N TYR A 536 -17.91 36.07 12.20
CA TYR A 536 -19.15 35.32 12.17
C TYR A 536 -20.36 36.26 12.17
N SER A 537 -20.98 36.41 11.01
CA SER A 537 -22.36 36.85 10.87
C SER A 537 -23.26 35.67 10.51
N VAL A 538 -24.56 35.87 10.51
CA VAL A 538 -25.52 34.85 10.05
C VAL A 538 -25.28 34.51 8.57
N GLU A 539 -25.04 35.53 7.76
CA GLU A 539 -24.77 35.40 6.33
C GLU A 539 -23.46 34.62 6.09
N ALA A 540 -22.38 34.98 6.79
CA ALA A 540 -21.09 34.30 6.65
C ALA A 540 -21.19 32.81 7.02
N LYS A 541 -21.90 32.49 8.11
CA LYS A 541 -22.15 31.10 8.51
C LYS A 541 -22.96 30.34 7.48
N ASN A 542 -24.02 30.96 6.95
CA ASN A 542 -24.86 30.33 5.94
C ASN A 542 -24.09 30.06 4.64
N GLU A 543 -23.29 31.03 4.18
CA GLU A 543 -22.44 30.87 3.00
C GLU A 543 -21.47 29.69 3.16
N MET A 544 -20.75 29.65 4.29
CA MET A 544 -19.80 28.57 4.57
C MET A 544 -20.44 27.20 4.61
N VAL A 545 -21.58 27.07 5.30
CA VAL A 545 -22.29 25.78 5.43
C VAL A 545 -22.87 25.34 4.09
N LEU A 546 -23.48 26.26 3.31
CA LEU A 546 -24.03 25.93 2.00
C LEU A 546 -22.93 25.51 1.02
N LYS A 547 -21.77 26.18 1.05
CA LYS A 547 -20.60 25.79 0.25
C LYS A 547 -20.14 24.37 0.59
N ALA A 548 -19.92 24.08 1.88
CA ALA A 548 -19.52 22.77 2.33
C ALA A 548 -20.55 21.70 1.94
N LYS A 549 -21.85 21.99 2.14
CA LYS A 549 -22.95 21.09 1.76
C LYS A 549 -22.94 20.75 0.28
N GLN A 550 -22.76 21.75 -0.58
CA GLN A 550 -22.67 21.55 -2.01
C GLN A 550 -21.49 20.64 -2.38
N LEU A 551 -20.30 20.91 -1.84
CA LEU A 551 -19.11 20.09 -2.12
C LEU A 551 -19.26 18.65 -1.63
N ILE A 552 -19.82 18.46 -0.44
CA ILE A 552 -20.04 17.13 0.16
C ILE A 552 -21.12 16.36 -0.62
N ALA A 553 -22.23 16.99 -0.98
CA ALA A 553 -23.30 16.37 -1.76
C ALA A 553 -22.83 15.84 -3.13
N HIS A 554 -21.83 16.49 -3.73
CA HIS A 554 -21.22 16.07 -5.00
C HIS A 554 -19.91 15.29 -4.84
N ALA A 555 -19.54 14.87 -3.61
CA ALA A 555 -18.29 14.20 -3.27
C ALA A 555 -17.02 14.95 -3.75
N ARG A 556 -17.09 16.28 -3.79
CA ARG A 556 -15.99 17.17 -4.21
C ARG A 556 -15.11 17.64 -3.06
N LEU A 557 -15.40 17.29 -1.83
CA LEU A 557 -14.53 17.43 -0.67
C LEU A 557 -14.12 16.03 -0.23
N GLN A 558 -12.82 15.74 -0.23
CA GLN A 558 -12.31 14.42 0.16
C GLN A 558 -11.34 14.51 1.33
N TRP A 559 -11.34 13.46 2.17
CA TRP A 559 -10.37 13.26 3.24
C TRP A 559 -10.12 11.77 3.49
N ASP A 560 -9.05 11.45 4.22
CA ASP A 560 -8.72 10.06 4.52
C ASP A 560 -9.80 9.38 5.38
N ASN A 561 -10.19 8.18 5.01
CA ASN A 561 -11.17 7.35 5.72
C ASN A 561 -10.85 7.20 7.22
N GLY A 562 -9.58 7.26 7.58
CA GLY A 562 -9.12 7.19 8.96
C GLY A 562 -9.47 8.43 9.80
N TRP A 563 -9.86 9.53 9.17
CA TRP A 563 -10.19 10.78 9.86
C TRP A 563 -11.69 10.90 10.14
N THR A 564 -12.20 9.96 10.93
CA THR A 564 -13.62 9.86 11.30
C THR A 564 -14.11 11.08 12.10
N ASP A 565 -13.21 11.79 12.77
CA ASP A 565 -13.50 13.00 13.53
C ASP A 565 -13.92 14.18 12.64
N ILE A 566 -13.46 14.25 11.38
CA ILE A 566 -13.96 15.23 10.40
C ILE A 566 -15.44 14.95 10.09
N ALA A 567 -15.77 13.69 9.76
CA ALA A 567 -17.16 13.31 9.51
C ALA A 567 -18.05 13.59 10.75
N HIS A 568 -17.54 13.26 11.92
CA HIS A 568 -18.24 13.53 13.18
C HIS A 568 -18.47 15.02 13.40
N ALA A 569 -17.47 15.88 13.15
CA ALA A 569 -17.61 17.33 13.27
C ALA A 569 -18.70 17.89 12.34
N PHE A 570 -18.79 17.40 11.10
CA PHE A 570 -19.87 17.79 10.18
C PHE A 570 -21.24 17.31 10.63
N LEU A 571 -21.36 16.09 11.17
CA LEU A 571 -22.63 15.53 11.67
C LEU A 571 -23.23 16.37 12.80
N THR A 572 -22.43 17.11 13.56
CA THR A 572 -22.90 17.94 14.68
C THR A 572 -23.55 19.25 14.25
N ILE A 573 -23.42 19.64 12.99
CA ILE A 573 -23.97 20.89 12.46
C ILE A 573 -25.44 20.71 12.10
N HIS A 574 -26.30 21.53 12.72
CA HIS A 574 -27.74 21.54 12.47
C HIS A 574 -28.26 22.96 12.23
N GLN A 575 -29.44 23.01 11.62
CA GLN A 575 -30.15 24.24 11.38
C GLN A 575 -30.75 24.77 12.68
N ALA A 576 -30.59 26.06 12.95
CA ALA A 576 -31.14 26.73 14.12
C ALA A 576 -31.79 28.06 13.71
N GLN A 577 -32.71 28.53 14.51
CA GLN A 577 -33.24 29.89 14.36
C GLN A 577 -32.39 30.88 15.17
N THR A 578 -32.27 32.11 14.67
CA THR A 578 -31.68 33.20 15.45
C THR A 578 -32.55 33.52 16.67
N GLY A 579 -31.97 34.13 17.70
CA GLY A 579 -32.71 34.51 18.92
C GLY A 579 -33.93 35.40 18.68
N SER A 580 -33.96 36.09 17.52
CA SER A 580 -35.13 36.87 17.08
C SER A 580 -36.18 36.05 16.32
N GLY A 581 -35.92 34.77 16.04
CA GLY A 581 -36.82 33.89 15.27
C GLY A 581 -36.98 34.23 13.79
N ARG A 582 -36.27 35.26 13.31
CA ARG A 582 -36.48 35.83 11.96
C ARG A 582 -35.58 35.28 10.87
N GLN A 583 -34.46 34.66 11.28
CA GLN A 583 -33.47 34.16 10.30
C GLN A 583 -33.04 32.73 10.69
N VAL A 584 -32.76 31.95 9.65
CA VAL A 584 -32.14 30.63 9.77
C VAL A 584 -30.64 30.81 9.85
N THR A 585 -30.00 30.12 10.78
CA THR A 585 -28.55 30.05 10.94
C THR A 585 -28.15 28.60 11.20
N TYR A 586 -26.87 28.34 11.24
CA TYR A 586 -26.32 27.02 11.56
C TYR A 586 -25.52 27.09 12.84
N LYS A 587 -25.70 26.09 13.66
CA LYS A 587 -25.01 25.95 14.96
C LYS A 587 -24.50 24.53 15.10
N ALA A 588 -23.37 24.37 15.77
CA ALA A 588 -23.02 23.08 16.34
C ALA A 588 -23.99 22.80 17.51
N SER A 589 -24.47 21.60 17.59
CA SER A 589 -25.30 21.19 18.72
C SER A 589 -24.45 21.25 19.98
N ARG A 590 -24.85 22.09 20.93
CA ARG A 590 -24.29 22.11 22.30
C ARG A 590 -25.15 21.29 23.27
N THR A 591 -26.03 20.43 22.75
CA THR A 591 -26.82 19.54 23.60
C THR A 591 -25.95 18.41 24.15
N ALA A 592 -26.40 17.77 25.22
CA ALA A 592 -25.68 16.68 25.89
C ALA A 592 -25.24 15.52 24.97
N THR A 593 -25.65 15.52 23.71
CA THR A 593 -25.44 14.42 22.75
C THR A 593 -24.54 14.77 21.56
N THR A 594 -24.05 16.04 21.41
CA THR A 594 -23.29 16.44 20.21
C THR A 594 -21.99 17.17 20.54
N GLY A 595 -20.91 16.82 19.84
CA GLY A 595 -19.56 17.35 20.03
C GLY A 595 -19.30 18.69 19.35
N HIS A 596 -18.05 19.18 19.45
CA HIS A 596 -17.60 20.41 18.80
C HIS A 596 -17.44 20.22 17.29
N ALA A 597 -17.84 21.22 16.54
CA ALA A 597 -17.72 21.24 15.08
C ALA A 597 -16.41 21.92 14.60
N ASP A 598 -15.41 22.07 15.47
CA ASP A 598 -14.24 22.93 15.21
C ASP A 598 -13.47 22.50 13.95
N LEU A 599 -13.29 21.20 13.70
CA LEU A 599 -12.71 20.69 12.45
C LEU A 599 -13.58 21.01 11.23
N ALA A 600 -14.91 20.97 11.38
CA ALA A 600 -15.81 21.33 10.27
C ALA A 600 -15.77 22.85 10.01
N TRP A 601 -15.74 23.69 11.07
CA TRP A 601 -15.58 25.14 10.91
C TRP A 601 -14.21 25.48 10.33
N ALA A 602 -13.12 24.91 10.81
CA ALA A 602 -11.79 25.10 10.23
C ALA A 602 -11.75 24.69 8.76
N THR A 603 -12.40 23.56 8.39
CA THR A 603 -12.54 23.16 6.98
C THR A 603 -13.28 24.21 6.17
N MET A 604 -14.41 24.70 6.67
CA MET A 604 -15.21 25.72 5.98
C MET A 604 -14.48 27.06 5.88
N HIS A 605 -13.64 27.41 6.87
CA HIS A 605 -12.77 28.61 6.78
C HIS A 605 -11.80 28.51 5.61
N ALA A 606 -11.14 27.37 5.40
CA ALA A 606 -10.26 27.20 4.26
C ALA A 606 -11.02 27.28 2.93
N LEU A 607 -12.21 26.67 2.85
CA LEU A 607 -13.02 26.63 1.63
C LEU A 607 -13.59 27.99 1.20
N ILE A 608 -13.62 28.99 2.09
CA ILE A 608 -14.11 30.33 1.75
C ILE A 608 -13.24 31.04 0.70
N ASN A 609 -12.02 30.55 0.44
CA ASN A 609 -11.14 31.07 -0.59
C ASN A 609 -11.63 30.74 -2.01
N ASP A 610 -12.41 29.68 -2.17
CA ASP A 610 -13.08 29.35 -3.42
C ASP A 610 -14.45 30.07 -3.43
N PRO A 611 -14.64 31.14 -4.20
CA PRO A 611 -15.95 31.76 -4.32
C PRO A 611 -16.93 30.69 -4.74
N LEU A 612 -18.16 30.71 -4.20
CA LEU A 612 -19.25 29.84 -4.64
C LEU A 612 -19.22 29.86 -6.16
N GLY A 613 -18.64 28.81 -6.76
CA GLY A 613 -18.56 28.70 -8.21
C GLY A 613 -19.96 28.94 -8.73
N GLN A 614 -20.11 29.77 -9.74
CA GLN A 614 -21.38 29.95 -10.38
C GLN A 614 -21.97 28.58 -10.60
N ILE A 615 -23.04 28.28 -9.89
CA ILE A 615 -23.84 27.11 -10.16
C ILE A 615 -24.27 27.30 -11.59
N ASP A 616 -23.65 26.60 -12.53
CA ASP A 616 -24.24 26.40 -13.82
C ASP A 616 -25.55 25.63 -13.55
N GLU A 617 -26.63 26.37 -13.39
CA GLU A 617 -27.94 25.88 -13.73
C GLU A 617 -27.79 25.31 -15.14
N ALA A 618 -27.92 24.01 -15.24
CA ALA A 618 -27.80 23.26 -16.47
C ALA A 618 -28.56 23.97 -17.60
N GLY A 619 -27.82 24.57 -18.49
CA GLY A 619 -28.31 25.16 -19.72
C GLY A 619 -28.49 26.68 -19.71
N PHE A 620 -27.39 27.42 -19.86
CA PHE A 620 -27.38 28.50 -20.85
C PHE A 620 -25.94 28.99 -21.12
N SER A 621 -25.55 29.00 -22.36
CA SER A 621 -24.26 29.37 -22.91
C SER A 621 -23.84 30.81 -22.56
N GLY A 622 -22.57 31.00 -22.19
CA GLY A 622 -22.00 32.35 -22.13
C GLY A 622 -20.55 32.37 -21.64
N ARG A 623 -19.61 32.28 -22.58
CA ARG A 623 -18.19 32.62 -22.38
C ARG A 623 -18.03 33.97 -21.68
N ARG A 624 -17.37 34.00 -20.53
CA ARG A 624 -16.65 35.19 -20.05
C ARG A 624 -15.29 34.78 -19.49
N GLY A 625 -14.28 35.49 -20.00
CA GLY A 625 -12.89 35.22 -19.79
C GLY A 625 -12.40 35.50 -18.36
N PHE A 626 -11.44 34.74 -17.94
CA PHE A 626 -10.63 34.95 -16.75
C PHE A 626 -9.74 36.20 -16.94
N ALA A 627 -9.89 37.15 -16.04
CA ALA A 627 -8.88 38.18 -15.83
C ALA A 627 -7.83 37.62 -14.86
N ARG A 628 -6.63 37.38 -15.38
CA ARG A 628 -5.44 37.21 -14.57
C ARG A 628 -5.09 38.52 -13.91
N SER A 629 -5.04 38.61 -12.61
CA SER A 629 -4.29 39.65 -11.90
C SER A 629 -3.05 39.01 -11.26
N PHE A 630 -1.94 39.60 -11.61
CA PHE A 630 -0.60 39.30 -11.14
C PHE A 630 -0.43 39.55 -9.64
#